data_691cad692fa685c12b4a54b60dab9be7
#
_entry.id   691cad692fa685c12b4a54b60dab9be7
#
_cell.length_a   1.000
_cell.length_b   1.000
_cell.length_c   1.000
_cell.angle_alpha   90.00
_cell.angle_beta   90.00
_cell.angle_gamma   90.00
#
_symmetry.space_group_name_H-M   'P 1'
#
loop_
_entity.id
_entity.type
_entity.pdbx_description
1 polymer ?
#
loop_
_entity_poly.entity_id
_entity_poly.type
_entity_poly.pdbx_seq_one_letter_code
_entity_poly.pdbx_strand_id
1 'polypeptide(L)'
;MKRILSIDGGGIKGVFPAAFLASLEADLKRPIGEYFDLIAGTSTGGIIAIGLAMGLTAKQLLDLYEERGPEIFSQADRSVCGKLKQLARTAKFYAWGPKYTSGALEAALKDVLGDRRLGEAKTRLLIPAWHGQMQSVYIFKTPHHARLKTDYKELARDAAMATAAAPTYFREYITARDVGLVDGGVWANNPTGIAVTEAIGTLGWSAAELQVLSIGCLEEVTKMRDAYGAAGLIPKLAGLFMAGQSHGALGIAHILTGDVGGSDHRAIHRINQPVPEGFYSLDDTGKIKSLKSRAVAQARIEKPKLDPIFFSTTAEPFQPLHKA
;
A
#
# COMPACT_ATOMS: atom_id res chain seq x y z
N MET A 1 -4.53 12.31 21.30
CA MET A 1 -4.86 11.19 20.39
C MET A 1 -4.05 11.38 19.11
N LYS A 2 -3.35 10.34 18.63
CA LYS A 2 -2.57 10.34 17.40
C LYS A 2 -3.15 9.31 16.43
N ARG A 3 -3.39 9.70 15.19
CA ARG A 3 -4.10 8.90 14.19
C ARG A 3 -3.15 8.43 13.09
N ILE A 4 -3.17 7.12 12.86
CA ILE A 4 -2.34 6.45 11.85
C ILE A 4 -3.26 5.85 10.79
N LEU A 5 -2.93 6.08 9.51
CA LEU A 5 -3.51 5.36 8.38
C LEU A 5 -2.48 4.34 7.88
N SER A 6 -2.89 3.09 7.79
CA SER A 6 -2.06 2.00 7.24
C SER A 6 -2.78 1.33 6.07
N ILE A 7 -2.12 1.21 4.92
CA ILE A 7 -2.72 0.69 3.68
C ILE A 7 -1.87 -0.45 3.14
N ASP A 8 -2.48 -1.62 2.99
CA ASP A 8 -1.81 -2.82 2.49
C ASP A 8 -1.45 -2.74 1.01
N GLY A 9 -0.47 -3.56 0.62
CA GLY A 9 -0.17 -3.85 -0.78
C GLY A 9 -1.20 -4.79 -1.42
N GLY A 10 -1.39 -4.68 -2.75
CA GLY A 10 -2.37 -5.51 -3.43
C GLY A 10 -2.53 -5.32 -4.95
N GLY A 11 -1.62 -4.66 -5.64
CA GLY A 11 -1.71 -4.42 -7.08
C GLY A 11 -2.98 -3.66 -7.45
N ILE A 12 -3.73 -4.11 -8.48
CA ILE A 12 -5.00 -3.48 -8.89
C ILE A 12 -6.08 -3.50 -7.80
N LYS A 13 -5.98 -4.40 -6.83
CA LYS A 13 -6.89 -4.43 -5.67
C LYS A 13 -6.80 -3.15 -4.81
N GLY A 14 -5.79 -2.30 -5.02
CA GLY A 14 -5.70 -0.93 -4.49
C GLY A 14 -6.89 -0.04 -4.82
N VAL A 15 -7.69 -0.39 -5.82
CA VAL A 15 -9.01 0.23 -6.07
C VAL A 15 -9.90 0.15 -4.82
N PHE A 16 -9.82 -0.93 -4.04
CA PHE A 16 -10.64 -1.07 -2.83
C PHE A 16 -10.28 -0.01 -1.77
N PRO A 17 -9.05 0.11 -1.26
CA PRO A 17 -8.71 1.15 -0.30
C PRO A 17 -8.89 2.56 -0.88
N ALA A 18 -8.58 2.82 -2.15
CA ALA A 18 -8.78 4.13 -2.77
C ALA A 18 -10.27 4.51 -2.81
N ALA A 19 -11.15 3.61 -3.24
CA ALA A 19 -12.60 3.85 -3.28
C ALA A 19 -13.23 3.94 -1.88
N PHE A 20 -12.74 3.16 -0.92
CA PHE A 20 -13.16 3.24 0.47
C PHE A 20 -12.84 4.63 1.05
N LEU A 21 -11.60 5.08 0.90
CA LEU A 21 -11.16 6.41 1.35
C LEU A 21 -11.88 7.54 0.62
N ALA A 22 -12.08 7.43 -0.71
CA ALA A 22 -12.84 8.42 -1.48
C ALA A 22 -14.30 8.52 -1.01
N SER A 23 -14.91 7.40 -0.62
CA SER A 23 -16.27 7.40 -0.07
C SER A 23 -16.36 8.04 1.31
N LEU A 24 -15.32 7.89 2.15
CA LEU A 24 -15.24 8.58 3.43
C LEU A 24 -14.98 10.08 3.24
N GLU A 25 -14.08 10.43 2.30
CA GLU A 25 -13.67 11.81 2.02
C GLU A 25 -14.81 12.68 1.48
N ALA A 26 -15.78 12.09 0.78
CA ALA A 26 -16.83 12.83 0.08
C ALA A 26 -17.60 13.86 0.95
N ASP A 27 -17.74 13.58 2.25
CA ASP A 27 -18.43 14.47 3.20
C ASP A 27 -17.45 15.26 4.09
N LEU A 28 -16.13 15.10 3.90
CA LEU A 28 -15.13 15.80 4.70
C LEU A 28 -14.86 17.20 4.16
N LYS A 29 -14.55 18.13 5.05
CA LYS A 29 -14.21 19.53 4.69
C LYS A 29 -12.81 19.70 4.13
N ARG A 30 -11.92 18.73 4.35
CA ARG A 30 -10.50 18.75 3.97
C ARG A 30 -10.12 17.41 3.36
N PRO A 31 -9.05 17.34 2.55
CA PRO A 31 -8.51 16.07 2.07
C PRO A 31 -8.29 15.09 3.21
N ILE A 32 -8.64 13.82 3.00
CA ILE A 32 -8.63 12.81 4.07
C ILE A 32 -7.24 12.58 4.68
N GLY A 33 -6.17 12.81 3.91
CA GLY A 33 -4.79 12.74 4.41
C GLY A 33 -4.48 13.73 5.54
N GLU A 34 -5.21 14.86 5.61
CA GLU A 34 -5.03 15.88 6.66
C GLU A 34 -5.59 15.46 8.03
N TYR A 35 -6.30 14.35 8.09
CA TYR A 35 -6.86 13.81 9.35
C TYR A 35 -5.93 12.82 10.04
N PHE A 36 -4.78 12.47 9.44
CA PHE A 36 -3.84 11.51 9.98
C PHE A 36 -2.49 12.14 10.32
N ASP A 37 -1.92 11.76 11.45
CA ASP A 37 -0.60 12.21 11.93
C ASP A 37 0.55 11.44 11.27
N LEU A 38 0.29 10.19 10.83
CA LEU A 38 1.22 9.31 10.11
C LEU A 38 0.44 8.47 9.10
N ILE A 39 0.96 8.36 7.88
CA ILE A 39 0.41 7.48 6.84
C ILE A 39 1.48 6.46 6.45
N ALA A 40 1.16 5.18 6.52
CA ALA A 40 2.00 4.09 6.07
C ALA A 40 1.31 3.34 4.93
N GLY A 41 2.08 2.92 3.93
CA GLY A 41 1.51 2.16 2.82
C GLY A 41 2.57 1.35 2.08
N THR A 42 2.19 0.16 1.62
CA THR A 42 3.08 -0.74 0.88
C THR A 42 2.56 -0.93 -0.54
N SER A 43 3.44 -0.96 -1.54
CA SER A 43 3.06 -1.23 -2.93
C SER A 43 1.97 -0.25 -3.41
N THR A 44 0.85 -0.74 -3.89
CA THR A 44 -0.34 0.07 -4.23
C THR A 44 -0.80 0.94 -3.06
N GLY A 45 -0.77 0.42 -1.82
CA GLY A 45 -1.03 1.20 -0.61
C GLY A 45 -0.02 2.31 -0.39
N GLY A 46 1.25 2.10 -0.79
CA GLY A 46 2.31 3.10 -0.76
C GLY A 46 2.06 4.25 -1.75
N ILE A 47 1.57 3.94 -2.96
CA ILE A 47 1.16 4.95 -3.94
C ILE A 47 0.04 5.82 -3.36
N ILE A 48 -0.98 5.19 -2.75
CA ILE A 48 -2.09 5.92 -2.11
C ILE A 48 -1.58 6.77 -0.94
N ALA A 49 -0.75 6.21 -0.06
CA ALA A 49 -0.18 6.89 1.10
C ALA A 49 0.62 8.14 0.69
N ILE A 50 1.51 8.01 -0.31
CA ILE A 50 2.30 9.12 -0.85
C ILE A 50 1.38 10.18 -1.44
N GLY A 51 0.41 9.79 -2.27
CA GLY A 51 -0.53 10.74 -2.88
C GLY A 51 -1.30 11.55 -1.85
N LEU A 52 -1.86 10.89 -0.83
CA LEU A 52 -2.58 11.56 0.27
C LEU A 52 -1.67 12.53 1.03
N ALA A 53 -0.44 12.11 1.35
CA ALA A 53 0.51 12.95 2.06
C ALA A 53 1.00 14.14 1.20
N MET A 54 1.00 14.01 -0.13
CA MET A 54 1.25 15.11 -1.06
C MET A 54 0.03 16.03 -1.26
N GLY A 55 -1.09 15.73 -0.59
CA GLY A 55 -2.31 16.53 -0.62
C GLY A 55 -3.25 16.23 -1.78
N LEU A 56 -3.09 15.09 -2.44
CA LEU A 56 -4.10 14.59 -3.38
C LEU A 56 -5.34 14.12 -2.62
N THR A 57 -6.50 14.24 -3.24
CA THR A 57 -7.72 13.66 -2.71
C THR A 57 -7.76 12.15 -2.96
N ALA A 58 -8.48 11.42 -2.13
CA ALA A 58 -8.70 9.99 -2.33
C ALA A 58 -9.44 9.72 -3.66
N LYS A 59 -10.27 10.67 -4.12
CA LYS A 59 -10.93 10.58 -5.43
C LYS A 59 -9.93 10.62 -6.59
N GLN A 60 -8.94 11.54 -6.55
CA GLN A 60 -7.88 11.61 -7.57
C GLN A 60 -7.06 10.31 -7.62
N LEU A 61 -6.81 9.70 -6.47
CA LEU A 61 -6.11 8.42 -6.40
C LEU A 61 -6.97 7.27 -6.92
N LEU A 62 -8.27 7.27 -6.66
CA LEU A 62 -9.20 6.30 -7.25
C LEU A 62 -9.22 6.43 -8.78
N ASP A 63 -9.28 7.66 -9.31
CA ASP A 63 -9.29 7.92 -10.74
C ASP A 63 -7.99 7.41 -11.41
N LEU A 64 -6.84 7.59 -10.76
CA LEU A 64 -5.58 7.01 -11.23
C LEU A 64 -5.69 5.50 -11.47
N TYR A 65 -6.29 4.74 -10.54
CA TYR A 65 -6.48 3.30 -10.70
C TYR A 65 -7.53 2.96 -11.76
N GLU A 66 -8.62 3.70 -11.83
CA GLU A 66 -9.70 3.44 -12.80
C GLU A 66 -9.27 3.73 -14.24
N GLU A 67 -8.52 4.82 -14.46
CA GLU A 67 -8.12 5.28 -15.79
C GLU A 67 -6.81 4.65 -16.27
N ARG A 68 -5.78 4.60 -15.41
CA ARG A 68 -4.45 4.13 -15.79
C ARG A 68 -4.18 2.67 -15.42
N GLY A 69 -4.98 2.07 -14.51
CA GLY A 69 -4.82 0.67 -14.14
C GLY A 69 -4.85 -0.30 -15.32
N PRO A 70 -5.79 -0.18 -16.26
CA PRO A 70 -5.81 -1.01 -17.47
C PRO A 70 -4.56 -0.86 -18.34
N GLU A 71 -3.95 0.32 -18.40
CA GLU A 71 -2.71 0.58 -19.13
C GLU A 71 -1.50 -0.02 -18.41
N ILE A 72 -1.37 0.20 -17.10
CA ILE A 72 -0.28 -0.29 -16.25
C ILE A 72 -0.20 -1.82 -16.29
N PHE A 73 -1.34 -2.50 -16.25
CA PHE A 73 -1.43 -3.96 -16.28
C PHE A 73 -1.80 -4.49 -17.68
N SER A 74 -1.60 -3.70 -18.74
CA SER A 74 -1.75 -4.19 -20.09
C SER A 74 -0.50 -4.94 -20.54
N GLN A 75 -0.69 -6.15 -21.04
CA GLN A 75 0.35 -6.79 -21.85
C GLN A 75 0.31 -6.14 -23.25
N ALA A 76 1.36 -5.43 -23.61
CA ALA A 76 1.51 -4.90 -24.96
C ALA A 76 1.59 -6.06 -25.96
N ASP A 77 0.52 -6.45 -26.53
CA ASP A 77 0.28 -7.02 -27.86
C ASP A 77 -1.02 -7.85 -27.91
N ARG A 78 -2.12 -7.22 -28.33
CA ARG A 78 -3.42 -7.90 -28.54
C ARG A 78 -3.62 -8.41 -29.97
N SER A 79 -2.58 -8.58 -30.79
CA SER A 79 -2.74 -9.09 -32.16
C SER A 79 -2.93 -10.62 -32.18
N VAL A 80 -3.70 -11.11 -33.14
CA VAL A 80 -4.03 -12.56 -33.30
C VAL A 80 -2.76 -13.39 -33.57
N CYS A 81 -1.72 -12.80 -34.20
CA CYS A 81 -0.39 -13.39 -34.30
C CYS A 81 0.36 -13.43 -32.96
N GLY A 82 -0.08 -12.64 -31.98
CA GLY A 82 0.41 -12.58 -30.61
C GLY A 82 0.07 -13.81 -29.80
N LYS A 83 -1.04 -14.52 -30.02
CA LYS A 83 -1.43 -15.64 -29.14
C LYS A 83 -0.46 -16.81 -29.18
N LEU A 84 0.07 -17.20 -30.35
CA LEU A 84 1.09 -18.23 -30.43
C LEU A 84 2.47 -17.73 -29.95
N LYS A 85 2.83 -16.48 -30.27
CA LYS A 85 4.01 -15.81 -29.72
C LYS A 85 3.84 -15.55 -28.21
N GLN A 86 2.63 -15.30 -27.74
CA GLN A 86 2.29 -15.10 -26.32
C GLN A 86 2.45 -16.40 -25.53
N LEU A 87 2.06 -17.59 -26.09
CA LEU A 87 2.28 -18.88 -25.43
C LEU A 87 3.79 -19.18 -25.26
N ALA A 88 4.58 -18.98 -26.32
CA ALA A 88 6.02 -19.13 -26.27
C ALA A 88 6.73 -18.06 -25.43
N ARG A 89 6.22 -16.83 -25.44
CA ARG A 89 6.67 -15.72 -24.61
C ARG A 89 6.30 -15.92 -23.14
N THR A 90 5.09 -16.44 -22.86
CA THR A 90 4.62 -16.78 -21.50
C THR A 90 5.49 -17.88 -20.91
N ALA A 91 5.82 -18.94 -21.67
CA ALA A 91 6.73 -19.99 -21.21
C ALA A 91 8.17 -19.46 -20.98
N LYS A 92 8.68 -18.62 -21.87
CA LYS A 92 9.99 -17.96 -21.73
C LYS A 92 9.98 -16.90 -20.59
N PHE A 93 8.86 -16.28 -20.35
CA PHE A 93 8.63 -15.27 -19.33
C PHE A 93 8.59 -15.88 -17.92
N TYR A 94 7.83 -16.94 -17.68
CA TYR A 94 7.87 -17.70 -16.43
C TYR A 94 9.26 -18.25 -16.10
N ALA A 95 10.13 -18.32 -17.11
CA ALA A 95 11.50 -18.76 -16.92
C ALA A 95 12.51 -17.61 -16.67
N TRP A 96 12.30 -16.36 -17.20
CA TRP A 96 13.42 -15.42 -17.35
C TRP A 96 13.12 -13.90 -17.31
N GLY A 97 11.91 -13.41 -16.97
CA GLY A 97 11.67 -11.95 -16.98
C GLY A 97 10.39 -11.44 -16.29
N PRO A 98 10.25 -10.14 -16.03
CA PRO A 98 9.07 -9.52 -15.39
C PRO A 98 7.86 -9.47 -16.33
N LYS A 99 6.65 -9.50 -15.76
CA LYS A 99 5.40 -9.56 -16.52
C LYS A 99 5.05 -8.25 -17.22
N TYR A 100 5.44 -7.12 -16.63
CA TYR A 100 5.14 -5.78 -17.12
C TYR A 100 6.38 -4.91 -17.22
N THR A 101 6.32 -3.90 -18.12
CA THR A 101 7.28 -2.80 -18.13
C THR A 101 6.81 -1.74 -17.16
N SER A 102 7.74 -1.06 -16.48
CA SER A 102 7.43 -0.01 -15.50
C SER A 102 6.98 1.32 -16.13
N GLY A 103 7.15 1.51 -17.45
CA GLY A 103 6.95 2.80 -18.10
C GLY A 103 5.54 3.39 -17.96
N ALA A 104 4.48 2.56 -18.06
CA ALA A 104 3.12 3.05 -17.89
C ALA A 104 2.84 3.49 -16.44
N LEU A 105 3.35 2.74 -15.45
CA LEU A 105 3.26 3.12 -14.03
C LEU A 105 4.05 4.40 -13.76
N GLU A 106 5.27 4.51 -14.28
CA GLU A 106 6.12 5.69 -14.12
C GLU A 106 5.47 6.94 -14.72
N ALA A 107 4.91 6.86 -15.92
CA ALA A 107 4.17 7.95 -16.56
C ALA A 107 2.96 8.37 -15.71
N ALA A 108 2.17 7.42 -15.24
CA ALA A 108 1.01 7.68 -14.40
C ALA A 108 1.38 8.37 -13.08
N LEU A 109 2.47 7.94 -12.43
CA LEU A 109 2.97 8.56 -11.20
C LEU A 109 3.55 9.94 -11.45
N LYS A 110 4.21 10.16 -12.59
CA LYS A 110 4.72 11.47 -12.99
C LYS A 110 3.58 12.47 -13.20
N ASP A 111 2.49 12.05 -13.82
CA ASP A 111 1.32 12.90 -14.06
C ASP A 111 0.70 13.40 -12.74
N VAL A 112 0.61 12.55 -11.70
CA VAL A 112 -0.06 12.91 -10.44
C VAL A 112 0.87 13.45 -9.36
N LEU A 113 2.12 12.98 -9.31
CA LEU A 113 3.10 13.38 -8.28
C LEU A 113 4.09 14.45 -8.79
N GLY A 114 4.32 14.54 -10.10
CA GLY A 114 5.29 15.46 -10.67
C GLY A 114 6.71 15.21 -10.15
N ASP A 115 7.43 16.29 -9.87
CA ASP A 115 8.79 16.26 -9.34
C ASP A 115 8.85 16.57 -7.84
N ARG A 116 7.71 16.44 -7.13
CA ARG A 116 7.66 16.65 -5.68
C ARG A 116 8.53 15.65 -4.93
N ARG A 117 9.17 16.14 -3.87
CA ARG A 117 10.05 15.33 -3.02
C ARG A 117 9.32 14.88 -1.75
N LEU A 118 9.79 13.81 -1.12
CA LEU A 118 9.21 13.31 0.14
C LEU A 118 9.24 14.35 1.26
N GLY A 119 10.20 15.28 1.24
CA GLY A 119 10.27 16.39 2.19
C GLY A 119 9.16 17.44 2.05
N GLU A 120 8.41 17.43 0.94
CA GLU A 120 7.28 18.33 0.69
C GLU A 120 5.94 17.73 1.15
N ALA A 121 5.97 16.53 1.73
CA ALA A 121 4.78 15.87 2.24
C ALA A 121 4.15 16.66 3.40
N LYS A 122 2.83 16.78 3.38
CA LYS A 122 2.04 17.48 4.40
C LYS A 122 1.76 16.62 5.64
N THR A 123 2.01 15.31 5.55
CA THR A 123 1.82 14.33 6.61
C THR A 123 3.04 13.41 6.68
N ARG A 124 3.34 12.85 7.85
CA ARG A 124 4.44 11.90 8.02
C ARG A 124 4.18 10.65 7.20
N LEU A 125 5.22 10.15 6.52
CA LEU A 125 5.17 8.96 5.67
C LEU A 125 6.10 7.86 6.16
N LEU A 126 5.66 6.62 5.95
CA LEU A 126 6.42 5.39 6.13
C LEU A 126 6.08 4.44 4.98
N ILE A 127 7.03 4.25 4.05
CA ILE A 127 6.82 3.51 2.81
C ILE A 127 7.85 2.38 2.71
N PRO A 128 7.45 1.13 2.98
CA PRO A 128 8.33 -0.03 2.90
C PRO A 128 8.80 -0.32 1.47
N ALA A 129 10.05 -0.72 1.36
CA ALA A 129 10.68 -1.34 0.21
C ALA A 129 11.69 -2.39 0.71
N TRP A 130 12.29 -3.16 -0.19
CA TRP A 130 13.34 -4.12 0.13
C TRP A 130 14.58 -3.83 -0.71
N HIS A 131 15.72 -3.73 -0.06
CA HIS A 131 17.00 -3.51 -0.75
C HIS A 131 17.51 -4.83 -1.33
N GLY A 132 17.46 -4.99 -2.65
CA GLY A 132 17.75 -6.26 -3.34
C GLY A 132 19.18 -6.73 -3.14
N GLN A 133 20.18 -5.85 -3.27
CA GLN A 133 21.58 -6.21 -3.14
C GLN A 133 22.01 -6.47 -1.68
N MET A 134 21.58 -5.59 -0.75
CA MET A 134 21.95 -5.73 0.67
C MET A 134 21.09 -6.73 1.43
N GLN A 135 20.07 -7.30 0.80
CA GLN A 135 19.13 -8.24 1.42
C GLN A 135 18.58 -7.71 2.76
N SER A 136 18.15 -6.45 2.78
CA SER A 136 17.74 -5.75 4.00
C SER A 136 16.48 -4.93 3.79
N VAL A 137 15.79 -4.64 4.89
CA VAL A 137 14.63 -3.76 4.88
C VAL A 137 15.05 -2.34 4.50
N TYR A 138 14.26 -1.70 3.65
CA TYR A 138 14.35 -0.29 3.33
C TYR A 138 12.99 0.36 3.60
N ILE A 139 12.99 1.54 4.21
CA ILE A 139 11.75 2.26 4.50
C ILE A 139 11.98 3.72 4.15
N PHE A 140 11.32 4.21 3.11
CA PHE A 140 11.30 5.64 2.84
C PHE A 140 10.50 6.35 3.92
N LYS A 141 11.07 7.42 4.46
CA LYS A 141 10.46 8.22 5.51
C LYS A 141 10.57 9.71 5.21
N THR A 142 9.53 10.44 5.60
CA THR A 142 9.61 11.90 5.71
C THR A 142 10.60 12.31 6.81
N PRO A 143 11.12 13.55 6.80
CA PRO A 143 12.08 14.00 7.80
C PRO A 143 11.40 14.36 9.15
N HIS A 144 10.74 13.39 9.76
CA HIS A 144 9.99 13.54 11.02
C HIS A 144 10.82 13.21 12.27
N HIS A 145 12.09 12.86 12.11
CA HIS A 145 13.04 12.64 13.19
C HIS A 145 14.44 13.12 12.78
N ALA A 146 15.24 13.62 13.72
CA ALA A 146 16.56 14.24 13.45
C ALA A 146 17.55 13.31 12.71
N ARG A 147 17.43 11.99 12.90
CA ARG A 147 18.27 10.98 12.19
C ARG A 147 17.90 10.78 10.70
N LEU A 148 16.73 11.23 10.27
CA LEU A 148 16.21 10.98 8.90
C LEU A 148 16.69 12.09 7.96
N LYS A 149 17.93 11.97 7.46
CA LYS A 149 18.65 13.03 6.73
C LYS A 149 18.77 12.79 5.22
N THR A 150 18.17 11.74 4.68
CA THR A 150 18.40 11.31 3.30
C THR A 150 17.14 11.30 2.45
N ASP A 151 16.11 10.56 2.87
CA ASP A 151 14.98 10.21 2.02
C ASP A 151 14.08 11.40 1.64
N TYR A 152 14.09 12.46 2.45
CA TYR A 152 13.30 13.65 2.14
C TYR A 152 13.70 14.33 0.82
N LYS A 153 14.90 14.05 0.32
CA LYS A 153 15.42 14.55 -0.98
C LYS A 153 14.97 13.69 -2.16
N GLU A 154 14.49 12.46 -1.91
CA GLU A 154 14.03 11.58 -2.96
C GLU A 154 12.72 12.09 -3.57
N LEU A 155 12.53 11.84 -4.86
CA LEU A 155 11.26 12.12 -5.51
C LEU A 155 10.16 11.20 -4.97
N ALA A 156 9.00 11.74 -4.72
CA ALA A 156 7.84 10.99 -4.25
C ALA A 156 7.47 9.86 -5.21
N ARG A 157 7.59 10.09 -6.53
CA ARG A 157 7.36 9.05 -7.55
C ARG A 157 8.38 7.93 -7.48
N ASP A 158 9.65 8.21 -7.13
CA ASP A 158 10.68 7.17 -7.03
C ASP A 158 10.41 6.24 -5.85
N ALA A 159 9.98 6.79 -4.71
CA ALA A 159 9.52 5.99 -3.58
C ALA A 159 8.28 5.15 -3.94
N ALA A 160 7.34 5.72 -4.71
CA ALA A 160 6.16 4.99 -5.20
C ALA A 160 6.53 3.86 -6.17
N MET A 161 7.46 4.11 -7.11
CA MET A 161 8.00 3.10 -8.02
C MET A 161 8.69 1.96 -7.26
N ALA A 162 9.56 2.31 -6.31
CA ALA A 162 10.32 1.35 -5.52
C ALA A 162 9.41 0.42 -4.70
N THR A 163 8.45 1.00 -3.96
CA THR A 163 7.53 0.21 -3.14
C THR A 163 6.59 -0.67 -3.96
N ALA A 164 6.32 -0.31 -5.23
CA ALA A 164 5.44 -1.04 -6.14
C ALA A 164 6.18 -1.98 -7.11
N ALA A 165 7.51 -2.09 -7.04
CA ALA A 165 8.33 -2.96 -7.89
C ALA A 165 8.21 -4.44 -7.47
N ALA A 166 6.99 -5.01 -7.57
CA ALA A 166 6.69 -6.37 -7.14
C ALA A 166 7.46 -7.41 -7.96
N PRO A 167 8.23 -8.31 -7.32
CA PRO A 167 8.92 -9.40 -7.99
C PRO A 167 7.96 -10.20 -8.88
N THR A 168 8.43 -10.66 -10.02
CA THR A 168 7.68 -11.31 -11.09
C THR A 168 6.77 -10.38 -11.92
N TYR A 169 6.27 -9.29 -11.38
CA TYR A 169 5.44 -8.30 -12.10
C TYR A 169 6.30 -7.21 -12.73
N PHE A 170 7.21 -6.61 -11.98
CA PHE A 170 8.09 -5.53 -12.42
C PHE A 170 9.55 -5.87 -12.14
N ARG A 171 10.45 -5.15 -12.81
CA ARG A 171 11.88 -5.19 -12.48
C ARG A 171 12.14 -4.43 -11.19
N GLU A 172 13.26 -4.76 -10.54
CA GLU A 172 13.85 -3.95 -9.48
C GLU A 172 13.95 -2.49 -9.94
N TYR A 173 13.52 -1.57 -9.09
CA TYR A 173 13.63 -0.14 -9.34
C TYR A 173 15.00 0.36 -8.88
N ILE A 174 15.74 0.98 -9.80
CA ILE A 174 17.04 1.58 -9.48
C ILE A 174 16.81 3.06 -9.22
N THR A 175 17.10 3.50 -8.01
CA THR A 175 16.99 4.92 -7.60
C THR A 175 18.09 5.76 -8.25
N ALA A 176 17.93 7.09 -8.22
CA ALA A 176 18.95 8.02 -8.69
C ALA A 176 20.31 7.90 -7.95
N ARG A 177 20.32 7.23 -6.79
CA ARG A 177 21.53 6.92 -6.01
C ARG A 177 22.09 5.52 -6.27
N ASP A 178 21.69 4.88 -7.35
CA ASP A 178 22.10 3.51 -7.73
C ASP A 178 21.75 2.44 -6.67
N VAL A 179 20.61 2.62 -6.01
CA VAL A 179 20.10 1.66 -5.04
C VAL A 179 18.98 0.84 -5.67
N GLY A 180 19.16 -0.47 -5.77
CA GLY A 180 18.17 -1.41 -6.29
C GLY A 180 17.15 -1.77 -5.22
N LEU A 181 15.87 -1.47 -5.47
CA LEU A 181 14.76 -1.69 -4.56
C LEU A 181 13.65 -2.49 -5.21
N VAL A 182 13.05 -3.39 -4.44
CA VAL A 182 11.84 -4.13 -4.80
C VAL A 182 10.72 -3.84 -3.82
N ASP A 183 9.51 -4.25 -4.18
CA ASP A 183 8.27 -4.04 -3.43
C ASP A 183 8.41 -4.40 -1.94
N GLY A 184 7.93 -3.51 -1.09
CA GLY A 184 7.89 -3.72 0.36
C GLY A 184 7.01 -4.89 0.79
N GLY A 185 6.11 -5.37 -0.06
CA GLY A 185 5.27 -6.54 0.18
C GLY A 185 6.05 -7.84 0.42
N VAL A 186 7.32 -7.87 0.04
CA VAL A 186 8.23 -8.98 0.35
C VAL A 186 8.35 -9.23 1.86
N TRP A 187 8.27 -8.17 2.69
CA TRP A 187 8.44 -8.29 4.14
C TRP A 187 7.38 -7.58 4.99
N ALA A 188 6.71 -6.56 4.45
CA ALA A 188 5.72 -5.75 5.16
C ALA A 188 4.54 -5.38 4.25
N ASN A 189 3.85 -6.40 3.70
CA ASN A 189 2.66 -6.17 2.87
C ASN A 189 1.57 -5.40 3.60
N ASN A 190 1.39 -5.68 4.89
CA ASN A 190 0.59 -4.88 5.82
C ASN A 190 1.54 -4.07 6.71
N PRO A 191 1.65 -2.75 6.52
CA PRO A 191 2.60 -1.93 7.26
C PRO A 191 2.11 -1.50 8.66
N THR A 192 0.98 -2.02 9.17
CA THR A 192 0.39 -1.59 10.45
C THR A 192 1.36 -1.77 11.61
N GLY A 193 2.02 -2.92 11.72
CA GLY A 193 2.95 -3.19 12.81
C GLY A 193 4.14 -2.23 12.83
N ILE A 194 4.73 -1.98 11.66
CA ILE A 194 5.87 -1.05 11.56
C ILE A 194 5.44 0.41 11.77
N ALA A 195 4.22 0.79 11.38
CA ALA A 195 3.68 2.13 11.62
C ALA A 195 3.49 2.40 13.12
N VAL A 196 2.93 1.43 13.86
CA VAL A 196 2.81 1.50 15.33
C VAL A 196 4.20 1.53 15.99
N THR A 197 5.11 0.69 15.52
CA THR A 197 6.51 0.68 16.04
C THR A 197 7.20 2.03 15.79
N GLU A 198 7.02 2.65 14.62
CA GLU A 198 7.57 3.97 14.32
C GLU A 198 6.96 5.06 15.21
N ALA A 199 5.65 5.01 15.42
CA ALA A 199 4.92 5.95 16.26
C ALA A 199 5.44 5.93 17.72
N ILE A 200 5.61 4.75 18.30
CA ILE A 200 6.07 4.58 19.68
C ILE A 200 7.59 4.76 19.75
N GLY A 201 8.35 4.03 18.93
CA GLY A 201 9.80 3.92 19.06
C GLY A 201 10.59 5.10 18.51
N THR A 202 10.06 5.78 17.46
CA THR A 202 10.76 6.90 16.81
C THR A 202 10.11 8.25 17.15
N LEU A 203 8.78 8.32 17.11
CA LEU A 203 8.06 9.57 17.36
C LEU A 203 7.77 9.78 18.86
N GLY A 204 7.96 8.76 19.69
CA GLY A 204 7.75 8.85 21.15
C GLY A 204 6.27 9.01 21.53
N TRP A 205 5.33 8.62 20.66
CA TRP A 205 3.91 8.74 20.97
C TRP A 205 3.48 7.68 21.98
N SER A 206 2.59 8.06 22.89
CA SER A 206 2.01 7.12 23.85
C SER A 206 1.16 6.08 23.12
N ALA A 207 1.40 4.80 23.42
CA ALA A 207 0.63 3.69 22.86
C ALA A 207 -0.89 3.83 23.14
N ALA A 208 -1.25 4.32 24.33
CA ALA A 208 -2.65 4.53 24.73
C ALA A 208 -3.37 5.65 23.96
N GLU A 209 -2.62 6.51 23.28
CA GLU A 209 -3.18 7.60 22.49
C GLU A 209 -3.31 7.28 20.99
N LEU A 210 -2.84 6.11 20.58
CA LEU A 210 -2.87 5.73 19.18
C LEU A 210 -4.26 5.25 18.74
N GLN A 211 -4.67 5.70 17.55
CA GLN A 211 -5.80 5.16 16.81
C GLN A 211 -5.33 4.85 15.38
N VAL A 212 -5.53 3.63 14.95
CA VAL A 212 -4.99 3.13 13.68
C VAL A 212 -6.13 2.66 12.78
N LEU A 213 -6.31 3.31 11.65
CA LEU A 213 -7.16 2.83 10.56
C LEU A 213 -6.28 1.99 9.62
N SER A 214 -6.48 0.68 9.64
CA SER A 214 -5.73 -0.27 8.81
C SER A 214 -6.62 -0.82 7.70
N ILE A 215 -6.28 -0.56 6.44
CA ILE A 215 -7.09 -0.92 5.28
C ILE A 215 -6.36 -1.95 4.42
N GLY A 216 -6.98 -3.11 4.25
CA GLY A 216 -6.50 -4.19 3.38
C GLY A 216 -6.95 -4.04 1.93
N CYS A 217 -6.36 -4.90 1.10
CA CYS A 217 -6.69 -5.01 -0.33
C CYS A 217 -7.49 -6.29 -0.63
N LEU A 218 -8.37 -6.71 0.27
CA LEU A 218 -9.12 -7.97 0.24
C LEU A 218 -8.19 -9.19 0.36
N GLU A 219 -8.44 -10.00 1.38
CA GLU A 219 -7.61 -11.16 1.70
C GLU A 219 -8.19 -12.41 1.08
N GLU A 220 -7.40 -13.09 0.25
CA GLU A 220 -7.81 -14.38 -0.31
C GLU A 220 -7.63 -15.48 0.73
N VAL A 221 -8.70 -16.23 0.97
CA VAL A 221 -8.67 -17.40 1.85
C VAL A 221 -8.10 -18.58 1.08
N THR A 222 -6.80 -18.83 1.25
CA THR A 222 -6.09 -19.95 0.61
C THR A 222 -6.45 -21.28 1.27
N LYS A 223 -7.02 -22.21 0.50
CA LYS A 223 -7.30 -23.57 0.96
C LYS A 223 -6.03 -24.41 0.93
N MET A 224 -5.40 -24.59 2.10
CA MET A 224 -4.17 -25.38 2.21
C MET A 224 -4.41 -26.90 2.13
N ARG A 225 -5.62 -27.39 2.45
CA ARG A 225 -5.95 -28.84 2.46
C ARG A 225 -5.71 -29.53 1.11
N ASP A 226 -5.84 -28.79 0.00
CA ASP A 226 -5.73 -29.33 -1.35
C ASP A 226 -4.33 -29.12 -1.95
N ALA A 227 -3.38 -28.56 -1.19
CA ALA A 227 -2.03 -28.23 -1.64
C ALA A 227 -1.02 -29.31 -1.22
N TYR A 228 -1.16 -30.51 -1.78
CA TYR A 228 -0.22 -31.59 -1.56
C TYR A 228 0.92 -31.54 -2.58
N GLY A 229 2.17 -31.54 -2.06
CA GLY A 229 3.40 -31.52 -2.87
C GLY A 229 3.73 -30.15 -3.45
N ALA A 230 4.92 -30.04 -4.04
CA ALA A 230 5.48 -28.80 -4.53
C ALA A 230 4.62 -28.15 -5.64
N ALA A 231 4.07 -28.90 -6.56
CA ALA A 231 3.27 -28.38 -7.66
C ALA A 231 1.96 -27.68 -7.19
N GLY A 232 1.35 -28.15 -6.10
CA GLY A 232 0.17 -27.54 -5.53
C GLY A 232 0.50 -26.37 -4.58
N LEU A 233 1.64 -26.41 -3.90
CA LEU A 233 2.04 -25.44 -2.89
C LEU A 233 2.70 -24.19 -3.49
N ILE A 234 3.61 -24.35 -4.45
CA ILE A 234 4.40 -23.22 -5.01
C ILE A 234 3.52 -22.05 -5.48
N PRO A 235 2.41 -22.23 -6.21
CA PRO A 235 1.56 -21.13 -6.63
C PRO A 235 0.89 -20.38 -5.48
N LYS A 236 0.77 -21.02 -4.31
CA LYS A 236 0.08 -20.49 -3.13
C LYS A 236 1.04 -19.83 -2.12
N LEU A 237 2.36 -20.05 -2.25
CA LEU A 237 3.35 -19.58 -1.27
C LEU A 237 3.32 -18.07 -1.07
N ALA A 238 3.22 -17.29 -2.15
CA ALA A 238 3.18 -15.83 -2.04
C ALA A 238 1.98 -15.36 -1.22
N GLY A 239 0.79 -15.88 -1.50
CA GLY A 239 -0.42 -15.57 -0.74
C GLY A 239 -0.32 -15.99 0.74
N LEU A 240 0.24 -17.18 1.00
CA LEU A 240 0.46 -17.67 2.36
C LEU A 240 1.40 -16.78 3.16
N PHE A 241 2.54 -16.39 2.56
CA PHE A 241 3.50 -15.52 3.22
C PHE A 241 2.93 -14.11 3.44
N MET A 242 2.21 -13.54 2.48
CA MET A 242 1.56 -12.25 2.63
C MET A 242 0.50 -12.27 3.73
N ALA A 243 -0.32 -13.33 3.81
CA ALA A 243 -1.29 -13.51 4.89
C ALA A 243 -0.60 -13.65 6.25
N GLY A 244 0.44 -14.50 6.33
CA GLY A 244 1.22 -14.69 7.56
C GLY A 244 1.86 -13.39 8.07
N GLN A 245 2.47 -12.62 7.18
CA GLN A 245 3.01 -11.29 7.50
C GLN A 245 1.92 -10.32 7.98
N SER A 246 0.76 -10.29 7.31
CA SER A 246 -0.35 -9.41 7.66
C SER A 246 -0.88 -9.70 9.06
N HIS A 247 -1.12 -10.97 9.38
CA HIS A 247 -1.56 -11.38 10.71
C HIS A 247 -0.50 -11.12 11.78
N GLY A 248 0.78 -11.38 11.49
CA GLY A 248 1.89 -11.05 12.38
C GLY A 248 2.00 -9.55 12.67
N ALA A 249 1.90 -8.72 11.63
CA ALA A 249 1.94 -7.26 11.76
C ALA A 249 0.77 -6.71 12.60
N LEU A 250 -0.45 -7.25 12.40
CA LEU A 250 -1.61 -6.89 13.22
C LEU A 250 -1.43 -7.35 14.66
N GLY A 251 -0.94 -8.57 14.89
CA GLY A 251 -0.66 -9.07 16.24
C GLY A 251 0.33 -8.17 17.00
N ILE A 252 1.42 -7.75 16.36
CA ILE A 252 2.38 -6.81 16.93
C ILE A 252 1.69 -5.47 17.26
N ALA A 253 0.89 -4.93 16.34
CA ALA A 253 0.19 -3.67 16.55
C ALA A 253 -0.78 -3.75 17.74
N HIS A 254 -1.57 -4.82 17.83
CA HIS A 254 -2.49 -5.05 18.96
C HIS A 254 -1.75 -5.14 20.31
N ILE A 255 -0.64 -5.89 20.37
CA ILE A 255 0.14 -6.02 21.60
C ILE A 255 0.73 -4.66 22.01
N LEU A 256 1.35 -3.95 21.07
CA LEU A 256 2.01 -2.68 21.37
C LEU A 256 1.04 -1.57 21.79
N THR A 257 -0.18 -1.58 21.28
CA THR A 257 -1.20 -0.58 21.64
C THR A 257 -2.05 -0.98 22.85
N GLY A 258 -1.91 -2.21 23.36
CA GLY A 258 -2.76 -2.73 24.43
C GLY A 258 -4.19 -3.09 23.96
N ASP A 259 -4.46 -3.07 22.66
CA ASP A 259 -5.73 -3.53 22.06
C ASP A 259 -5.74 -5.06 21.99
N VAL A 260 -5.82 -5.71 23.13
CA VAL A 260 -5.79 -7.17 23.25
C VAL A 260 -7.15 -7.71 23.69
N GLY A 261 -7.39 -9.00 23.46
CA GLY A 261 -8.66 -9.65 23.82
C GLY A 261 -9.02 -9.43 25.28
N GLY A 262 -10.25 -8.98 25.55
CA GLY A 262 -10.73 -8.66 26.90
C GLY A 262 -10.45 -7.23 27.37
N SER A 263 -9.74 -6.42 26.57
CA SER A 263 -9.57 -4.99 26.82
C SER A 263 -10.75 -4.19 26.26
N ASP A 264 -11.18 -3.16 27.00
CA ASP A 264 -12.14 -2.15 26.48
C ASP A 264 -11.45 -1.14 25.53
N HIS A 265 -10.10 -1.16 25.49
CA HIS A 265 -9.33 -0.29 24.61
C HIS A 265 -9.29 -0.82 23.18
N ARG A 266 -9.82 -0.04 22.26
CA ARG A 266 -9.80 -0.31 20.81
C ARG A 266 -8.92 0.72 20.11
N ALA A 267 -7.73 0.28 19.68
CA ALA A 267 -6.77 1.13 18.96
C ALA A 267 -6.70 0.80 17.48
N ILE A 268 -6.95 -0.45 17.09
CA ILE A 268 -6.78 -0.93 15.72
C ILE A 268 -8.15 -1.15 15.06
N HIS A 269 -8.43 -0.36 14.02
CA HIS A 269 -9.63 -0.44 13.21
C HIS A 269 -9.28 -1.05 11.85
N ARG A 270 -9.38 -2.38 11.76
CA ARG A 270 -9.03 -3.12 10.53
C ARG A 270 -10.23 -3.21 9.59
N ILE A 271 -10.05 -2.68 8.37
CA ILE A 271 -10.99 -2.80 7.26
C ILE A 271 -10.38 -3.76 6.25
N ASN A 272 -10.90 -4.99 6.21
CA ASN A 272 -10.52 -6.00 5.23
C ASN A 272 -11.65 -7.01 5.10
N GLN A 273 -11.80 -7.62 3.93
CA GLN A 273 -12.81 -8.64 3.70
C GLN A 273 -12.14 -9.91 3.17
N PRO A 274 -12.48 -11.10 3.73
CA PRO A 274 -12.08 -12.34 3.12
C PRO A 274 -12.81 -12.55 1.80
N VAL A 275 -12.09 -13.04 0.80
CA VAL A 275 -12.62 -13.40 -0.52
C VAL A 275 -12.18 -14.81 -0.89
N PRO A 276 -12.93 -15.52 -1.74
CA PRO A 276 -12.51 -16.83 -2.22
C PRO A 276 -11.19 -16.76 -2.97
N GLU A 277 -10.39 -17.83 -2.88
CA GLU A 277 -9.13 -17.99 -3.61
C GLU A 277 -9.35 -17.79 -5.12
N GLY A 278 -8.47 -17.00 -5.77
CA GLY A 278 -8.53 -16.70 -7.20
C GLY A 278 -9.66 -15.76 -7.63
N PHE A 279 -10.40 -15.15 -6.67
CA PHE A 279 -11.50 -14.26 -7.01
C PHE A 279 -11.01 -12.90 -7.54
N TYR A 280 -9.89 -12.39 -7.01
CA TYR A 280 -9.20 -11.18 -7.45
C TYR A 280 -7.71 -11.42 -7.61
N SER A 281 -7.17 -11.42 -8.83
CA SER A 281 -5.71 -11.39 -9.01
C SER A 281 -5.15 -9.97 -8.86
N LEU A 282 -3.83 -9.88 -8.64
CA LEU A 282 -3.13 -8.61 -8.44
C LEU A 282 -3.14 -7.69 -9.68
N ASP A 283 -3.55 -8.22 -10.84
CA ASP A 283 -3.53 -7.54 -12.13
C ASP A 283 -4.82 -7.71 -12.95
N ASP A 284 -5.90 -8.19 -12.34
CA ASP A 284 -7.21 -8.35 -13.00
C ASP A 284 -7.97 -7.02 -13.05
N THR A 285 -7.70 -6.23 -14.07
CA THR A 285 -8.35 -4.93 -14.30
C THR A 285 -9.84 -5.05 -14.64
N GLY A 286 -10.31 -6.23 -15.06
CA GLY A 286 -11.74 -6.49 -15.28
C GLY A 286 -12.58 -6.43 -14.00
N LYS A 287 -11.95 -6.48 -12.85
CA LYS A 287 -12.61 -6.46 -11.53
C LYS A 287 -12.69 -5.07 -10.88
N ILE A 288 -12.18 -4.01 -11.50
CA ILE A 288 -12.16 -2.64 -10.96
C ILE A 288 -13.55 -2.21 -10.45
N LYS A 289 -14.60 -2.39 -11.27
CA LYS A 289 -15.97 -2.03 -10.87
C LYS A 289 -16.47 -2.81 -9.65
N SER A 290 -16.14 -4.10 -9.58
CA SER A 290 -16.52 -4.95 -8.44
C SER A 290 -15.80 -4.52 -7.15
N LEU A 291 -14.49 -4.24 -7.23
CA LEU A 291 -13.68 -3.73 -6.12
C LEU A 291 -14.24 -2.42 -5.58
N LYS A 292 -14.53 -1.46 -6.47
CA LYS A 292 -15.13 -0.16 -6.13
C LYS A 292 -16.50 -0.33 -5.44
N SER A 293 -17.39 -1.15 -5.99
CA SER A 293 -18.73 -1.36 -5.42
C SER A 293 -18.65 -1.96 -4.01
N ARG A 294 -17.76 -2.92 -3.77
CA ARG A 294 -17.51 -3.48 -2.43
C ARG A 294 -16.99 -2.43 -1.46
N ALA A 295 -16.03 -1.62 -1.90
CA ALA A 295 -15.46 -0.55 -1.08
C ALA A 295 -16.49 0.49 -0.66
N VAL A 296 -17.33 0.95 -1.59
CA VAL A 296 -18.42 1.91 -1.31
C VAL A 296 -19.43 1.32 -0.33
N ALA A 297 -19.81 0.06 -0.50
CA ALA A 297 -20.72 -0.63 0.44
C ALA A 297 -20.12 -0.73 1.84
N GLN A 298 -18.82 -1.10 1.93
CA GLN A 298 -18.13 -1.19 3.23
C GLN A 298 -17.99 0.19 3.88
N ALA A 299 -17.67 1.23 3.11
CA ALA A 299 -17.55 2.60 3.63
C ALA A 299 -18.85 3.08 4.29
N ARG A 300 -20.01 2.80 3.69
CA ARG A 300 -21.32 3.14 4.25
C ARG A 300 -21.56 2.49 5.62
N ILE A 301 -21.08 1.26 5.81
CA ILE A 301 -21.23 0.51 7.08
C ILE A 301 -20.27 1.05 8.14
N GLU A 302 -19.03 1.35 7.75
CA GLU A 302 -17.98 1.71 8.71
C GLU A 302 -17.93 3.21 9.05
N LYS A 303 -18.36 4.07 8.11
CA LYS A 303 -18.30 5.53 8.28
C LYS A 303 -18.88 6.03 9.63
N PRO A 304 -20.07 5.61 10.09
CA PRO A 304 -20.61 6.09 11.36
C PRO A 304 -19.76 5.74 12.58
N LYS A 305 -18.96 4.65 12.49
CA LYS A 305 -18.04 4.22 13.56
C LYS A 305 -16.71 4.94 13.49
N LEU A 306 -16.24 5.25 12.26
CA LEU A 306 -14.92 5.85 12.01
C LEU A 306 -14.95 7.38 12.17
N ASP A 307 -16.04 8.04 11.79
CA ASP A 307 -16.17 9.51 11.83
C ASP A 307 -15.82 10.11 13.21
N PRO A 308 -16.36 9.63 14.35
CA PRO A 308 -16.05 10.21 15.65
C PRO A 308 -14.60 10.00 16.08
N ILE A 309 -13.93 8.95 15.57
CA ILE A 309 -12.56 8.60 15.95
C ILE A 309 -11.54 9.31 15.06
N PHE A 310 -11.75 9.28 13.74
CA PHE A 310 -10.74 9.71 12.79
C PHE A 310 -11.02 11.08 12.16
N PHE A 311 -12.29 11.47 12.01
CA PHE A 311 -12.66 12.57 11.12
C PHE A 311 -13.34 13.77 11.84
N SER A 312 -13.39 13.76 13.16
CA SER A 312 -13.96 14.87 13.95
C SER A 312 -13.13 16.16 13.87
N THR A 313 -11.81 16.03 13.80
CA THR A 313 -10.85 17.14 13.70
C THR A 313 -9.68 16.73 12.81
N THR A 314 -9.06 17.68 12.09
CA THR A 314 -7.81 17.43 11.36
C THR A 314 -6.66 17.15 12.32
N ALA A 315 -5.62 16.47 11.85
CA ALA A 315 -4.36 16.32 12.56
C ALA A 315 -3.61 17.66 12.64
N GLU A 316 -2.69 17.76 13.59
CA GLU A 316 -1.77 18.91 13.62
C GLU A 316 -0.90 18.91 12.35
N PRO A 317 -0.71 20.09 11.70
CA PRO A 317 0.12 20.19 10.52
C PRO A 317 1.53 19.66 10.77
N PHE A 318 1.98 18.76 9.93
CA PHE A 318 3.34 18.22 10.02
C PHE A 318 4.37 19.30 9.70
N GLN A 319 5.36 19.44 10.59
CA GLN A 319 6.50 20.31 10.38
C GLN A 319 7.74 19.43 10.13
N PRO A 320 8.26 19.40 8.89
CA PRO A 320 9.44 18.62 8.57
C PRO A 320 10.68 19.21 9.23
N LEU A 321 11.52 18.37 9.84
CA LEU A 321 12.79 18.80 10.49
C LEU A 321 13.87 19.17 9.44
N HIS A 322 13.76 18.66 8.23
CA HIS A 322 14.62 19.00 7.09
C HIS A 322 13.74 19.35 5.90
N LYS A 323 14.10 20.36 5.14
CA LYS A 323 13.41 20.79 3.92
C LYS A 323 14.15 20.28 2.68
N ALA A 324 13.41 19.88 1.65
CA ALA A 324 13.95 19.44 0.36
C ALA A 324 14.45 20.64 -0.45
#